data_ee3cde56b5ed11384fefcd7f0b701c8d
#
_entry.id   ee3cde56b5ed11384fefcd7f0b701c8d
#
_cell.length_a   1.000
_cell.length_b   1.000
_cell.length_c   1.000
_cell.angle_alpha   90.00
_cell.angle_beta   90.00
_cell.angle_gamma   90.00
#
_symmetry.space_group_name_H-M   'P 1'
#
loop_
_entity.id
_entity.type
_entity.pdbx_description
1 polymer ?
#
loop_
_entity_poly.entity_id
_entity_poly.type
_entity_poly.pdbx_seq_one_letter_code
_entity_poly.pdbx_strand_id
1 'polypeptide(L)'
;MSEFRSYRLDAPECRDSAGGVTLEGYAAVYGRYSQNLGGFVEVIEPGAFDDVLGRGSNIAGLLNHEPSRLLATTRSGTLRLTSDAVGLRYAIDLDETDPDGQSAAAKARRGTLRGSSFSFDVAPDGVEWAQTEQVGEAEQVFRCHDVVE
;
A
#
# COMPACT_ATOMS: atom_id res chain seq x y z
N MET A 1 16.13 6.34 -0.49
CA MET A 1 16.08 4.86 -0.40
C MET A 1 14.65 4.46 -0.12
N SER A 2 14.07 3.74 -1.05
CA SER A 2 12.68 3.28 -0.88
C SER A 2 12.59 2.27 0.27
N GLU A 3 11.62 2.44 1.13
CA GLU A 3 11.39 1.57 2.25
C GLU A 3 10.19 0.65 1.99
N PHE A 4 10.38 -0.63 2.24
CA PHE A 4 9.30 -1.61 2.13
C PHE A 4 8.66 -1.83 3.50
N ARG A 5 7.35 -1.68 3.55
CA ARG A 5 6.57 -1.93 4.75
C ARG A 5 5.47 -2.93 4.44
N SER A 6 5.43 -3.96 5.25
CA SER A 6 4.36 -4.96 5.20
C SER A 6 3.56 -4.88 6.49
N TYR A 7 2.28 -4.57 6.34
CA TYR A 7 1.32 -4.58 7.43
C TYR A 7 0.42 -5.79 7.29
N ARG A 8 -0.06 -6.29 8.41
CA ARG A 8 -1.10 -7.31 8.38
C ARG A 8 -2.43 -6.64 8.06
N LEU A 9 -2.71 -6.51 6.76
CA LEU A 9 -3.94 -5.96 6.22
C LEU A 9 -4.88 -7.10 5.81
N ASP A 10 -6.14 -6.76 5.62
CA ASP A 10 -7.10 -7.71 5.08
C ASP A 10 -6.71 -8.13 3.67
N ALA A 11 -7.08 -9.35 3.30
CA ALA A 11 -6.83 -9.86 1.97
C ALA A 11 -7.53 -8.97 0.92
N PRO A 12 -6.90 -8.75 -0.25
CA PRO A 12 -7.54 -7.99 -1.32
C PRO A 12 -8.80 -8.69 -1.81
N GLU A 13 -9.81 -7.90 -2.14
CA GLU A 13 -11.04 -8.37 -2.74
C GLU A 13 -10.92 -8.38 -4.26
N CYS A 14 -11.39 -9.47 -4.87
CA CYS A 14 -11.49 -9.60 -6.31
C CYS A 14 -12.94 -9.39 -6.73
N ARG A 15 -13.18 -8.38 -7.56
CA ARG A 15 -14.51 -8.04 -8.03
C ARG A 15 -14.58 -8.23 -9.54
N ASP A 16 -15.49 -9.11 -9.97
CA ASP A 16 -15.80 -9.28 -11.39
C ASP A 16 -16.83 -8.23 -11.81
N SER A 17 -16.60 -7.62 -12.96
CA SER A 17 -17.49 -6.66 -13.58
C SER A 17 -17.60 -6.91 -15.08
N ALA A 18 -18.56 -6.27 -15.75
CA ALA A 18 -18.71 -6.36 -17.21
C ALA A 18 -17.48 -5.89 -17.98
N GLY A 19 -16.63 -5.06 -17.37
CA GLY A 19 -15.38 -4.56 -17.96
C GLY A 19 -14.14 -5.36 -17.61
N GLY A 20 -14.26 -6.48 -16.86
CA GLY A 20 -13.14 -7.31 -16.44
C GLY A 20 -13.05 -7.51 -14.93
N VAL A 21 -11.87 -7.72 -14.42
CA VAL A 21 -11.62 -8.01 -13.01
C VAL A 21 -10.93 -6.82 -12.36
N THR A 22 -11.44 -6.38 -11.23
CA THR A 22 -10.82 -5.35 -10.40
C THR A 22 -10.39 -5.96 -9.05
N LEU A 23 -9.13 -5.73 -8.69
CA LEU A 23 -8.58 -6.09 -7.40
C LEU A 23 -8.59 -4.85 -6.49
N GLU A 24 -9.24 -4.95 -5.34
CA GLU A 24 -9.39 -3.83 -4.41
C GLU A 24 -8.87 -4.17 -3.02
N GLY A 25 -8.35 -3.19 -2.32
CA GLY A 25 -7.88 -3.33 -0.95
C GLY A 25 -7.26 -2.05 -0.42
N TYR A 26 -6.67 -2.16 0.77
CA TYR A 26 -5.88 -1.10 1.37
C TYR A 26 -4.40 -1.43 1.28
N ALA A 27 -3.61 -0.49 0.78
CA ALA A 27 -2.16 -0.59 0.77
C ALA A 27 -1.56 -0.16 2.12
N ALA A 28 -2.21 0.78 2.80
CA ALA A 28 -1.83 1.27 4.11
C ALA A 28 -3.09 1.59 4.92
N VAL A 29 -3.03 1.41 6.24
CA VAL A 29 -4.10 1.79 7.18
C VAL A 29 -3.54 2.81 8.16
N TYR A 30 -4.22 3.94 8.31
CA TYR A 30 -3.78 5.01 9.18
C TYR A 30 -3.94 4.66 10.66
N GLY A 31 -3.03 5.19 11.48
CA GLY A 31 -3.11 5.09 12.93
C GLY A 31 -2.87 3.70 13.50
N ARG A 32 -2.47 2.73 12.68
CA ARG A 32 -2.16 1.36 13.12
C ARG A 32 -0.65 1.19 13.25
N TYR A 33 -0.21 0.69 14.39
CA TYR A 33 1.19 0.38 14.59
C TYR A 33 1.64 -0.85 13.80
N SER A 34 2.82 -0.76 13.22
CA SER A 34 3.50 -1.91 12.63
C SER A 34 3.93 -2.91 13.72
N GLN A 35 4.44 -4.06 13.31
CA GLN A 35 5.24 -4.90 14.19
C GLN A 35 6.49 -4.14 14.63
N ASN A 36 7.17 -4.64 15.67
CA ASN A 36 8.44 -4.09 16.11
C ASN A 36 9.51 -4.27 15.02
N LEU A 37 10.09 -3.16 14.55
CA LEU A 37 11.06 -3.11 13.46
C LEU A 37 12.51 -3.03 13.94
N GLY A 38 12.78 -3.47 15.17
CA GLY A 38 14.11 -3.44 15.77
C GLY A 38 14.26 -2.33 16.83
N GLY A 39 13.29 -2.26 17.73
CA GLY A 39 13.24 -1.28 18.82
C GLY A 39 12.31 -0.10 18.56
N PHE A 40 11.67 -0.05 17.40
CA PHE A 40 10.65 0.94 17.10
C PHE A 40 9.46 0.33 16.36
N VAL A 41 8.33 0.99 16.44
CA VAL A 41 7.14 0.74 15.63
C VAL A 41 6.87 1.93 14.73
N GLU A 42 6.19 1.70 13.64
CA GLU A 42 5.84 2.71 12.66
C GLU A 42 4.33 2.91 12.62
N VAL A 43 3.92 4.12 12.41
CA VAL A 43 2.53 4.47 12.14
C VAL A 43 2.48 5.46 10.97
N ILE A 44 1.52 5.25 10.07
CA ILE A 44 1.24 6.18 8.98
C ILE A 44 0.07 7.05 9.42
N GLU A 45 0.27 8.35 9.40
CA GLU A 45 -0.75 9.31 9.80
C GLU A 45 -1.72 9.63 8.65
N PRO A 46 -2.97 9.96 8.96
CA PRO A 46 -3.89 10.51 7.96
C PRO A 46 -3.26 11.72 7.26
N GLY A 47 -3.44 11.80 5.95
CA GLY A 47 -2.84 12.89 5.14
C GLY A 47 -1.43 12.61 4.62
N ALA A 48 -0.77 11.53 5.06
CA ALA A 48 0.60 11.22 4.63
C ALA A 48 0.76 11.08 3.10
N PHE A 49 -0.28 10.67 2.40
CA PHE A 49 -0.27 10.48 0.95
C PHE A 49 -0.90 11.64 0.16
N ASP A 50 -1.41 12.67 0.83
CA ASP A 50 -2.18 13.72 0.16
C ASP A 50 -1.36 14.47 -0.89
N ASP A 51 -0.12 14.80 -0.59
CA ASP A 51 0.75 15.53 -1.51
C ASP A 51 1.11 14.67 -2.73
N VAL A 52 1.53 13.42 -2.53
CA VAL A 52 1.90 12.53 -3.63
C VAL A 52 0.72 12.19 -4.53
N LEU A 53 -0.47 12.05 -3.98
CA LEU A 53 -1.70 11.85 -4.75
C LEU A 53 -2.09 13.13 -5.50
N GLY A 54 -1.99 14.28 -4.85
CA GLY A 54 -2.31 15.59 -5.44
C GLY A 54 -1.41 15.97 -6.62
N ARG A 55 -0.15 15.56 -6.58
CA ARG A 55 0.81 15.81 -7.68
C ARG A 55 0.59 14.92 -8.90
N GLY A 56 -0.22 13.88 -8.79
CA GLY A 56 -0.42 12.93 -9.88
C GLY A 56 0.81 12.09 -10.19
N SER A 57 1.59 11.73 -9.19
CA SER A 57 2.76 10.86 -9.35
C SER A 57 2.40 9.54 -10.03
N ASN A 58 3.32 9.02 -10.84
CA ASN A 58 3.11 7.73 -11.50
C ASN A 58 3.46 6.59 -10.54
N ILE A 59 2.44 6.00 -9.97
CA ILE A 59 2.58 4.92 -8.98
C ILE A 59 2.25 3.60 -9.65
N ALA A 60 3.01 2.57 -9.33
CA ALA A 60 2.88 1.23 -9.90
C ALA A 60 2.24 0.27 -8.89
N GLY A 61 1.34 -0.57 -9.40
CA GLY A 61 0.84 -1.76 -8.72
C GLY A 61 1.62 -2.98 -9.20
N LEU A 62 2.26 -3.68 -8.27
CA LEU A 62 3.14 -4.80 -8.56
C LEU A 62 2.63 -6.08 -7.89
N LEU A 63 2.89 -7.21 -8.50
CA LEU A 63 2.69 -8.50 -7.86
C LEU A 63 3.99 -8.91 -7.14
N ASN A 64 3.91 -9.12 -5.82
CA ASN A 64 5.03 -9.49 -4.94
C ASN A 64 6.21 -8.50 -4.94
N HIS A 65 5.94 -7.21 -5.11
CA HIS A 65 6.99 -6.18 -5.22
C HIS A 65 8.02 -6.40 -6.34
N GLU A 66 7.68 -7.19 -7.34
CA GLU A 66 8.57 -7.45 -8.46
C GLU A 66 8.32 -6.46 -9.60
N PRO A 67 9.27 -5.56 -9.91
CA PRO A 67 9.09 -4.56 -10.97
C PRO A 67 8.78 -5.17 -12.35
N SER A 68 9.26 -6.38 -12.60
CA SER A 68 8.96 -7.13 -13.83
C SER A 68 7.52 -7.67 -13.88
N ARG A 69 6.81 -7.67 -12.75
CA ARG A 69 5.42 -8.14 -12.63
C ARG A 69 4.46 -6.98 -12.40
N LEU A 70 4.51 -6.02 -13.31
CA LEU A 70 3.69 -4.81 -13.27
C LEU A 70 2.24 -5.14 -13.66
N LEU A 71 1.30 -4.80 -12.78
CA LEU A 71 -0.12 -5.02 -13.01
C LEU A 71 -0.83 -3.78 -13.54
N ALA A 72 -0.47 -2.61 -13.03
CA ALA A 72 -1.19 -1.38 -13.31
C ALA A 72 -0.36 -0.16 -12.92
N THR A 73 -0.73 1.00 -13.46
CA THR A 73 -0.14 2.29 -13.05
C THR A 73 -1.21 3.36 -12.92
N THR A 74 -0.93 4.37 -12.11
CA THR A 74 -1.84 5.53 -12.00
C THR A 74 -1.88 6.33 -13.29
N ARG A 75 -0.75 6.43 -14.00
CA ARG A 75 -0.67 7.16 -15.28
C ARG A 75 -1.53 6.54 -16.36
N SER A 76 -1.61 5.22 -16.44
CA SER A 76 -2.47 4.52 -17.40
C SER A 76 -3.95 4.52 -16.99
N GLY A 77 -4.27 4.95 -15.78
CA GLY A 77 -5.62 4.91 -15.23
C GLY A 77 -6.08 3.52 -14.80
N THR A 78 -5.21 2.50 -14.87
CA THR A 78 -5.51 1.13 -14.46
C THR A 78 -5.30 0.88 -12.97
N LEU A 79 -4.54 1.74 -12.30
CA LEU A 79 -4.44 1.83 -10.85
C LEU A 79 -5.10 3.12 -10.37
N ARG A 80 -6.04 3.00 -9.47
CA ARG A 80 -6.66 4.13 -8.78
C ARG A 80 -6.33 4.06 -7.30
N LEU A 81 -5.84 5.17 -6.76
CA LEU A 81 -5.52 5.32 -5.35
C LEU A 81 -6.41 6.40 -4.74
N THR A 82 -6.93 6.13 -3.58
CA THR A 82 -7.79 7.05 -2.83
C THR A 82 -7.42 7.02 -1.36
N SER A 83 -7.19 8.19 -0.77
CA SER A 83 -7.06 8.31 0.67
C SER A 83 -8.45 8.53 1.27
N ASP A 84 -8.87 7.62 2.14
CA ASP A 84 -10.12 7.74 2.89
C ASP A 84 -9.86 7.79 4.41
N ALA A 85 -10.90 7.71 5.22
CA ALA A 85 -10.76 7.76 6.68
C ALA A 85 -10.01 6.56 7.27
N VAL A 86 -9.94 5.44 6.55
CA VAL A 86 -9.30 4.21 6.97
C VAL A 86 -7.84 4.16 6.56
N GLY A 87 -7.53 4.57 5.34
CA GLY A 87 -6.18 4.47 4.82
C GLY A 87 -6.06 4.77 3.33
N LEU A 88 -5.00 4.28 2.74
CA LEU A 88 -4.76 4.36 1.30
C LEU A 88 -5.39 3.16 0.62
N ARG A 89 -6.51 3.39 -0.04
CA ARG A 89 -7.24 2.38 -0.80
C ARG A 89 -6.75 2.33 -2.24
N TYR A 90 -6.63 1.12 -2.78
CA TYR A 90 -6.33 0.91 -4.19
C TYR A 90 -7.42 0.13 -4.91
N ALA A 91 -7.53 0.38 -6.20
CA ALA A 91 -8.28 -0.44 -7.14
C ALA A 91 -7.42 -0.65 -8.40
N ILE A 92 -7.18 -1.91 -8.72
CA ILE A 92 -6.38 -2.32 -9.87
C ILE A 92 -7.27 -3.04 -10.87
N ASP A 93 -7.38 -2.50 -12.08
CA ASP A 93 -8.03 -3.19 -13.18
C ASP A 93 -7.04 -4.18 -13.79
N LEU A 94 -7.31 -5.45 -13.62
CA LEU A 94 -6.46 -6.53 -14.11
C LEU A 94 -6.77 -6.85 -15.56
N ASP A 95 -5.72 -6.99 -16.37
CA ASP A 95 -5.82 -7.51 -17.72
C ASP A 95 -5.63 -9.03 -17.69
N GLU A 96 -6.70 -9.76 -17.93
CA GLU A 96 -6.66 -11.22 -17.94
C GLU A 96 -6.03 -11.80 -19.24
N THR A 97 -5.66 -10.97 -20.19
CA THR A 97 -4.82 -11.37 -21.33
C THR A 97 -3.33 -11.32 -21.01
N ASP A 98 -2.97 -10.59 -19.94
CA ASP A 98 -1.62 -10.57 -19.38
C ASP A 98 -1.45 -11.74 -18.39
N PRO A 99 -0.39 -12.55 -18.52
CA PRO A 99 -0.12 -13.65 -17.60
C PRO A 99 -0.06 -13.24 -16.13
N ASP A 100 0.49 -12.08 -15.82
CA ASP A 100 0.54 -11.55 -14.44
C ASP A 100 -0.83 -11.14 -13.93
N GLY A 101 -1.65 -10.54 -14.78
CA GLY A 101 -3.04 -10.22 -14.47
C GLY A 101 -3.87 -11.46 -14.20
N GLN A 102 -3.73 -12.50 -15.02
CA GLN A 102 -4.38 -13.80 -14.79
C GLN A 102 -3.93 -14.42 -13.47
N SER A 103 -2.64 -14.41 -13.21
CA SER A 103 -2.07 -14.96 -11.97
C SER A 103 -2.59 -14.24 -10.74
N ALA A 104 -2.62 -12.91 -10.76
CA ALA A 104 -3.13 -12.10 -9.65
C ALA A 104 -4.63 -12.38 -9.41
N ALA A 105 -5.45 -12.40 -10.45
CA ALA A 105 -6.87 -12.70 -10.36
C ALA A 105 -7.13 -14.09 -9.78
N ALA A 106 -6.45 -15.10 -10.29
CA ALA A 106 -6.60 -16.47 -9.81
C ALA A 106 -6.21 -16.62 -8.34
N LYS A 107 -5.10 -16.00 -7.92
CA LYS A 107 -4.62 -16.04 -6.54
C LYS A 107 -5.54 -15.27 -5.59
N ALA A 108 -6.09 -14.14 -6.03
CA ALA A 108 -7.05 -13.38 -5.24
C ALA A 108 -8.35 -14.17 -5.01
N ARG A 109 -8.91 -14.77 -6.08
CA ARG A 109 -10.11 -15.60 -6.00
C ARG A 109 -9.95 -16.81 -5.10
N ARG A 110 -8.77 -17.41 -5.07
CA ARG A 110 -8.47 -18.57 -4.22
C ARG A 110 -8.07 -18.21 -2.79
N GLY A 111 -7.96 -16.91 -2.48
CA GLY A 111 -7.48 -16.47 -1.17
C GLY A 111 -5.99 -16.71 -0.93
N THR A 112 -5.21 -16.93 -1.99
CA THR A 112 -3.76 -17.13 -1.88
C THR A 112 -3.01 -15.80 -1.72
N LEU A 113 -3.53 -14.71 -2.32
CA LEU A 113 -3.07 -13.36 -2.01
C LEU A 113 -3.70 -12.92 -0.69
N ARG A 114 -2.86 -12.75 0.32
CA ARG A 114 -3.33 -12.50 1.69
C ARG A 114 -3.06 -11.11 2.21
N GLY A 115 -2.40 -10.26 1.45
CA GLY A 115 -2.06 -8.95 1.94
C GLY A 115 -1.62 -8.01 0.84
N SER A 116 -1.49 -6.78 1.25
CA SER A 116 -0.95 -5.71 0.45
C SER A 116 0.15 -5.03 1.23
N SER A 117 1.08 -4.44 0.54
CA SER A 117 2.13 -3.64 1.13
C SER A 117 2.47 -2.49 0.18
N PHE A 118 3.23 -1.55 0.65
CA PHE A 118 3.66 -0.42 -0.16
C PHE A 118 5.14 -0.14 0.05
N SER A 119 5.74 0.46 -0.96
CA SER A 119 7.10 0.99 -0.89
C SER A 119 7.00 2.49 -1.10
N PHE A 120 7.75 3.24 -0.32
CA PHE A 120 7.65 4.70 -0.32
C PHE A 120 8.98 5.35 0.07
N ASP A 121 9.13 6.59 -0.34
CA ASP A 121 10.15 7.49 0.17
C ASP A 121 9.49 8.58 1.02
N VAL A 122 10.10 8.91 2.13
CA VAL A 122 9.55 9.88 3.08
C VAL A 122 10.11 11.26 2.77
N ALA A 123 9.26 12.30 2.85
CA ALA A 123 9.71 13.68 2.75
C ALA A 123 10.75 13.99 3.84
N PRO A 124 11.73 14.89 3.60
CA PRO A 124 12.75 15.23 4.60
C PRO A 124 12.19 15.62 5.96
N ASP A 125 11.06 16.33 5.98
CA ASP A 125 10.36 16.74 7.20
C ASP A 125 9.08 15.94 7.45
N GLY A 126 8.92 14.80 6.76
CA GLY A 126 7.70 13.98 6.78
C GLY A 126 7.64 12.96 7.92
N VAL A 127 8.57 13.01 8.84
CA VAL A 127 8.71 12.03 9.92
C VAL A 127 8.86 12.70 11.25
N GLU A 128 8.19 12.16 12.26
CA GLU A 128 8.38 12.50 13.66
C GLU A 128 8.75 11.24 14.45
N TRP A 129 9.77 11.35 15.29
CA TRP A 129 10.13 10.33 16.24
C TRP A 129 9.59 10.69 17.63
N ALA A 130 8.86 9.78 18.24
CA ALA A 130 8.33 9.92 19.58
C ALA A 130 8.68 8.71 20.44
N GLN A 131 8.78 8.91 21.75
CA GLN A 131 8.90 7.78 22.68
C GLN A 131 7.55 7.13 22.90
N THR A 132 7.54 5.81 23.06
CA THR A 132 6.34 5.08 23.43
C THR A 132 6.64 4.15 24.60
N GLU A 133 5.74 4.11 25.56
CA GLU A 133 5.85 3.24 26.73
C GLU A 133 5.01 1.98 26.61
N GLN A 134 4.23 1.79 25.54
CA GLN A 134 3.16 0.81 25.52
C GLN A 134 3.00 -0.03 24.24
N VAL A 135 4.00 -0.09 23.37
CA VAL A 135 3.90 -0.92 22.17
C VAL A 135 4.90 -2.07 22.24
N GLY A 136 4.57 -3.10 23.01
CA GLY A 136 5.44 -4.25 23.23
C GLY A 136 6.80 -3.84 23.79
N GLU A 137 7.88 -4.30 23.17
CA GLU A 137 9.25 -3.95 23.55
C GLU A 137 9.80 -2.74 22.78
N ALA A 138 8.96 -2.04 22.02
CA ALA A 138 9.40 -0.87 21.26
C ALA A 138 9.54 0.36 22.19
N GLU A 139 10.62 1.07 22.03
CA GLU A 139 10.92 2.28 22.79
C GLU A 139 10.57 3.56 22.05
N GLN A 140 10.40 3.48 20.73
CA GLN A 140 10.17 4.63 19.86
C GLN A 140 9.04 4.37 18.86
N VAL A 141 8.37 5.45 18.47
CA VAL A 141 7.39 5.47 17.38
C VAL A 141 7.90 6.35 16.25
N PHE A 142 7.96 5.77 15.06
CA PHE A 142 8.19 6.49 13.81
C PHE A 142 6.84 6.91 13.24
N ARG A 143 6.54 8.21 13.28
CA ARG A 143 5.29 8.75 12.72
C ARG A 143 5.56 9.33 11.35
N CYS A 144 5.05 8.68 10.32
CA CYS A 144 5.11 9.16 8.96
C CYS A 144 3.88 10.00 8.65
N HIS A 145 4.06 11.27 8.36
CA HIS A 145 2.99 12.19 8.03
C HIS A 145 3.12 12.84 6.63
N ASP A 146 4.20 12.55 5.90
CA ASP A 146 4.35 12.99 4.52
C ASP A 146 5.24 12.06 3.70
N VAL A 147 4.75 11.65 2.54
CA VAL A 147 5.41 10.73 1.61
C VAL A 147 5.60 11.46 0.28
N VAL A 148 6.78 11.37 -0.29
CA VAL A 148 7.11 12.04 -1.56
C VAL A 148 6.97 11.12 -2.78
N GLU A 149 7.13 9.79 -2.61
CA GLU A 149 6.95 8.83 -3.72
C GLU A 149 6.78 7.38 -3.23
#